data_630bd4d3fa020969209c08a4783c69bc
#
_entry.id   630bd4d3fa020969209c08a4783c69bc
#
_cell.length_a   1.000
_cell.length_b   1.000
_cell.length_c   1.000
_cell.angle_alpha   90.00
_cell.angle_beta   90.00
_cell.angle_gamma   90.00
#
_symmetry.space_group_name_H-M   'P 1'
#
loop_
_entity.id
_entity.type
_entity.pdbx_description
1 polymer ?
#
loop_
_entity_poly.entity_id
_entity_poly.type
_entity_poly.pdbx_seq_one_letter_code
_entity_poly.pdbx_strand_id
1 'polypeptide(L)'
;MISFKDNITFVIVTFNSQQVITKCIESINSNNRIIIIENSKNYLIKKSIENKFKNVEVVIAGENLGYGCGNNLGISKVKTQYAFILNPDAYIDENTIQELETAQLLLKDKFSIIAPNFYNNYGNFSKKNYIDISRKVLEVDFVKGFAMLLNLKNINFRSIFDEKIFLFLEEIDLCKRIKNQNGKIYLVSDSKIYHSEKKGSGSSFEVELCRNWHWMWSLYYYNLKHSGKFKAYTIAFNKFFLSIIKILFSLIVFNKKKYLMNRYRLSGLVYSILNKPSWIRPENIKI
;
A
#
# COMPACT_ATOMS: atom_id res chain seq x y z
N MET A 1 -7.28 -25.10 19.59
CA MET A 1 -6.64 -24.39 18.45
C MET A 1 -7.27 -23.02 18.34
N ILE A 2 -6.46 -21.97 18.15
CA ILE A 2 -6.96 -20.61 17.88
C ILE A 2 -7.64 -20.64 16.51
N SER A 3 -8.84 -20.05 16.38
CA SER A 3 -9.55 -20.00 15.10
C SER A 3 -8.75 -19.15 14.09
N PHE A 4 -8.95 -19.36 12.79
CA PHE A 4 -8.29 -18.53 11.77
C PHE A 4 -8.60 -17.05 11.97
N LYS A 5 -9.87 -16.72 12.24
CA LYS A 5 -10.34 -15.35 12.47
C LYS A 5 -9.61 -14.68 13.63
N ASP A 6 -9.47 -15.38 14.76
CA ASP A 6 -8.80 -14.85 15.96
C ASP A 6 -7.28 -14.78 15.82
N ASN A 7 -6.71 -15.43 14.79
CA ASN A 7 -5.28 -15.45 14.47
C ASN A 7 -4.88 -14.39 13.44
N ILE A 8 -5.71 -13.37 13.25
CA ILE A 8 -5.45 -12.23 12.36
C ILE A 8 -5.35 -10.95 13.18
N THR A 9 -4.27 -10.19 12.97
CA THR A 9 -4.14 -8.79 13.41
C THR A 9 -4.18 -7.87 12.19
N PHE A 10 -5.07 -6.87 12.21
CA PHE A 10 -5.12 -5.86 11.16
C PHE A 10 -4.06 -4.79 11.40
N VAL A 11 -3.37 -4.39 10.33
CA VAL A 11 -2.39 -3.30 10.32
C VAL A 11 -2.85 -2.24 9.34
N ILE A 12 -3.03 -1.00 9.82
CA ILE A 12 -3.55 0.12 9.05
C ILE A 12 -2.59 1.30 9.19
N VAL A 13 -2.08 1.82 8.08
CA VAL A 13 -1.25 3.03 8.08
C VAL A 13 -2.12 4.23 7.71
N THR A 14 -2.16 5.23 8.58
CA THR A 14 -2.94 6.46 8.37
C THR A 14 -2.04 7.67 8.12
N PHE A 15 -2.48 8.57 7.27
CA PHE A 15 -1.92 9.90 7.07
C PHE A 15 -3.04 10.86 6.70
N ASN A 16 -3.48 11.71 7.65
CA ASN A 16 -4.62 12.60 7.48
C ASN A 16 -5.92 11.86 7.08
N SER A 17 -6.18 10.68 7.69
CA SER A 17 -7.25 9.76 7.28
C SER A 17 -8.52 9.87 8.16
N GLN A 18 -8.70 10.97 8.91
CA GLN A 18 -9.77 11.15 9.91
C GLN A 18 -11.17 10.89 9.36
N GLN A 19 -11.41 11.25 8.09
CA GLN A 19 -12.74 11.15 7.47
C GLN A 19 -13.15 9.71 7.10
N VAL A 20 -12.20 8.79 6.98
CA VAL A 20 -12.44 7.45 6.44
C VAL A 20 -12.14 6.32 7.42
N ILE A 21 -11.23 6.53 8.38
CA ILE A 21 -10.70 5.48 9.26
C ILE A 21 -11.78 4.82 10.12
N THR A 22 -12.76 5.57 10.60
CA THR A 22 -13.84 5.03 11.43
C THR A 22 -14.62 3.94 10.70
N LYS A 23 -15.02 4.16 9.45
CA LYS A 23 -15.73 3.18 8.64
C LYS A 23 -14.88 1.92 8.37
N CYS A 24 -13.58 2.11 8.16
CA CYS A 24 -12.65 1.00 8.02
C CYS A 24 -12.63 0.12 9.29
N ILE A 25 -12.46 0.72 10.46
CA ILE A 25 -12.45 0.01 11.75
C ILE A 25 -13.78 -0.71 11.99
N GLU A 26 -14.91 -0.05 11.77
CA GLU A 26 -16.25 -0.59 11.97
C GLU A 26 -16.57 -1.78 11.06
N SER A 27 -15.90 -1.92 9.92
CA SER A 27 -16.03 -3.08 9.05
C SER A 27 -15.28 -4.33 9.55
N ILE A 28 -14.37 -4.16 10.53
CA ILE A 28 -13.56 -5.24 11.09
C ILE A 28 -14.27 -5.78 12.35
N ASN A 29 -14.28 -7.11 12.50
CA ASN A 29 -14.86 -7.73 13.68
C ASN A 29 -14.18 -7.23 14.97
N SER A 30 -14.97 -6.89 15.99
CA SER A 30 -14.50 -6.34 17.27
C SER A 30 -13.56 -7.28 18.04
N ASN A 31 -13.54 -8.57 17.74
CA ASN A 31 -12.63 -9.54 18.35
C ASN A 31 -11.21 -9.47 17.74
N ASN A 32 -11.06 -8.93 16.53
CA ASN A 32 -9.75 -8.81 15.91
C ASN A 32 -8.98 -7.62 16.48
N ARG A 33 -7.70 -7.82 16.79
CA ARG A 33 -6.79 -6.74 17.15
C ARG A 33 -6.50 -5.89 15.92
N ILE A 34 -6.52 -4.58 16.10
CA ILE A 34 -6.19 -3.60 15.06
C ILE A 34 -5.03 -2.74 15.56
N ILE A 35 -3.97 -2.63 14.76
CA ILE A 35 -2.82 -1.75 15.00
C ILE A 35 -2.85 -0.66 13.95
N ILE A 36 -2.99 0.58 14.36
CA ILE A 36 -2.97 1.76 13.48
C ILE A 36 -1.65 2.48 13.66
N ILE A 37 -0.93 2.71 12.56
CA ILE A 37 0.28 3.53 12.53
C ILE A 37 -0.10 4.90 12.00
N GLU A 38 -0.08 5.89 12.88
CA GLU A 38 -0.47 7.27 12.57
C GLU A 38 0.76 8.10 12.14
N ASN A 39 0.86 8.38 10.86
CA ASN A 39 2.00 9.06 10.21
C ASN A 39 1.89 10.59 10.20
N SER A 40 0.72 11.17 10.53
CA SER A 40 0.51 12.64 10.50
C SER A 40 0.72 13.31 11.85
N LYS A 41 1.21 12.58 12.87
CA LYS A 41 1.43 13.08 14.24
C LYS A 41 0.15 13.59 14.94
N ASN A 42 -0.99 13.03 14.56
CA ASN A 42 -2.28 13.46 15.10
C ASN A 42 -2.63 12.72 16.40
N TYR A 43 -2.24 13.31 17.54
CA TYR A 43 -2.54 12.76 18.86
C TYR A 43 -4.02 12.76 19.22
N LEU A 44 -4.81 13.66 18.64
CA LEU A 44 -6.25 13.74 18.90
C LEU A 44 -6.98 12.54 18.28
N ILE A 45 -6.55 12.09 17.11
CA ILE A 45 -7.13 10.91 16.46
C ILE A 45 -6.83 9.64 17.28
N LYS A 46 -5.63 9.53 17.87
CA LYS A 46 -5.27 8.43 18.77
C LYS A 46 -6.26 8.34 19.92
N LYS A 47 -6.43 9.43 20.68
CA LYS A 47 -7.33 9.48 21.83
C LYS A 47 -8.79 9.16 21.44
N SER A 48 -9.26 9.72 20.35
CA SER A 48 -10.62 9.49 19.84
C SER A 48 -10.87 8.03 19.48
N ILE A 49 -9.94 7.40 18.74
CA ILE A 49 -10.10 6.02 18.27
C ILE A 49 -10.00 5.03 19.43
N GLU A 50 -8.98 5.14 20.29
CA GLU A 50 -8.77 4.20 21.41
C GLU A 50 -9.87 4.30 22.49
N ASN A 51 -10.50 5.47 22.65
CA ASN A 51 -11.67 5.61 23.51
C ASN A 51 -12.91 4.89 22.94
N LYS A 52 -13.10 4.94 21.62
CA LYS A 52 -14.26 4.35 20.93
C LYS A 52 -14.10 2.83 20.72
N PHE A 53 -12.90 2.37 20.38
CA PHE A 53 -12.64 0.99 19.97
C PHE A 53 -11.60 0.34 20.88
N LYS A 54 -12.03 -0.62 21.70
CA LYS A 54 -11.17 -1.27 22.73
C LYS A 54 -10.16 -2.27 22.14
N ASN A 55 -10.41 -2.76 20.94
CA ASN A 55 -9.55 -3.68 20.20
C ASN A 55 -8.51 -2.96 19.30
N VAL A 56 -8.44 -1.64 19.36
CA VAL A 56 -7.54 -0.81 18.53
C VAL A 56 -6.41 -0.23 19.38
N GLU A 57 -5.18 -0.37 18.89
CA GLU A 57 -3.98 0.30 19.38
C GLU A 57 -3.48 1.29 18.32
N VAL A 58 -3.36 2.56 18.67
CA VAL A 58 -2.81 3.60 17.77
C VAL A 58 -1.39 3.95 18.19
N VAL A 59 -0.46 3.74 17.28
CA VAL A 59 0.96 4.09 17.44
C VAL A 59 1.27 5.34 16.64
N ILE A 60 1.70 6.39 17.32
CA ILE A 60 2.18 7.61 16.67
C ILE A 60 3.60 7.34 16.17
N ALA A 61 3.82 7.45 14.87
CA ALA A 61 5.11 7.12 14.24
C ALA A 61 6.22 8.16 14.50
N GLY A 62 5.86 9.36 15.02
CA GLY A 62 6.81 10.45 15.26
C GLY A 62 7.18 11.24 14.01
N GLU A 63 7.16 10.62 12.85
CA GLU A 63 7.34 11.23 11.53
C GLU A 63 6.54 10.49 10.46
N ASN A 64 6.44 11.05 9.26
CA ASN A 64 5.83 10.37 8.14
C ASN A 64 6.79 9.33 7.55
N LEU A 65 6.64 8.08 7.97
CA LEU A 65 7.45 6.94 7.52
C LEU A 65 7.14 6.49 6.09
N GLY A 66 6.03 6.95 5.51
CA GLY A 66 5.48 6.38 4.28
C GLY A 66 4.68 5.10 4.52
N TYR A 67 4.28 4.46 3.43
CA TYR A 67 3.38 3.31 3.52
C TYR A 67 4.12 2.04 3.95
N GLY A 68 5.21 1.69 3.27
CA GLY A 68 5.95 0.46 3.54
C GLY A 68 6.56 0.41 4.95
N CYS A 69 7.28 1.46 5.36
CA CYS A 69 7.88 1.53 6.70
C CYS A 69 6.83 1.65 7.80
N GLY A 70 5.71 2.35 7.54
CA GLY A 70 4.58 2.36 8.47
C GLY A 70 4.01 0.95 8.69
N ASN A 71 3.81 0.18 7.62
CA ASN A 71 3.38 -1.21 7.74
C ASN A 71 4.43 -2.09 8.46
N ASN A 72 5.73 -1.91 8.18
CA ASN A 72 6.79 -2.63 8.91
C ASN A 72 6.70 -2.38 10.42
N LEU A 73 6.50 -1.12 10.85
CA LEU A 73 6.32 -0.77 12.25
C LEU A 73 5.06 -1.44 12.83
N GLY A 74 3.95 -1.47 12.09
CA GLY A 74 2.73 -2.16 12.52
C GLY A 74 2.93 -3.66 12.64
N ILE A 75 3.54 -4.29 11.64
CA ILE A 75 3.82 -5.73 11.60
C ILE A 75 4.74 -6.15 12.75
N SER A 76 5.71 -5.32 13.15
CA SER A 76 6.60 -5.62 14.29
C SER A 76 5.86 -5.78 15.63
N LYS A 77 4.63 -5.31 15.73
CA LYS A 77 3.76 -5.43 16.92
C LYS A 77 2.73 -6.56 16.80
N VAL A 78 2.66 -7.22 15.66
CA VAL A 78 1.75 -8.36 15.43
C VAL A 78 2.25 -9.58 16.20
N LYS A 79 1.33 -10.22 16.95
CA LYS A 79 1.61 -11.45 17.72
C LYS A 79 0.91 -12.67 17.14
N THR A 80 0.01 -12.48 16.18
CA THR A 80 -0.74 -13.53 15.48
C THR A 80 0.06 -14.07 14.30
N GLN A 81 -0.33 -15.23 13.77
CA GLN A 81 0.32 -15.80 12.59
C GLN A 81 0.12 -14.94 11.35
N TYR A 82 -1.05 -14.29 11.25
CA TYR A 82 -1.42 -13.51 10.07
C TYR A 82 -1.48 -12.02 10.40
N ALA A 83 -0.92 -11.21 9.49
CA ALA A 83 -1.10 -9.76 9.47
C ALA A 83 -1.96 -9.38 8.26
N PHE A 84 -3.11 -8.74 8.48
CA PHE A 84 -3.93 -8.21 7.41
C PHE A 84 -3.61 -6.72 7.21
N ILE A 85 -2.88 -6.42 6.14
CA ILE A 85 -2.62 -5.04 5.74
C ILE A 85 -3.88 -4.49 5.09
N LEU A 86 -4.36 -3.34 5.58
CA LEU A 86 -5.58 -2.71 5.10
C LEU A 86 -5.41 -1.20 5.01
N ASN A 87 -5.82 -0.60 3.89
CA ASN A 87 -5.83 0.85 3.76
C ASN A 87 -6.94 1.48 4.60
N PRO A 88 -6.75 2.71 5.12
CA PRO A 88 -7.76 3.38 5.95
C PRO A 88 -9.05 3.76 5.20
N ASP A 89 -9.03 3.76 3.86
CA ASP A 89 -10.18 4.00 2.98
C ASP A 89 -10.72 2.74 2.30
N ALA A 90 -10.32 1.57 2.82
CA ALA A 90 -10.86 0.27 2.45
C ALA A 90 -11.72 -0.28 3.59
N TYR A 91 -12.73 -1.06 3.26
CA TYR A 91 -13.56 -1.78 4.23
C TYR A 91 -13.91 -3.16 3.70
N ILE A 92 -13.93 -4.12 4.63
CA ILE A 92 -14.21 -5.53 4.34
C ILE A 92 -15.72 -5.78 4.28
N ASP A 93 -16.10 -6.74 3.47
CA ASP A 93 -17.45 -7.31 3.43
C ASP A 93 -17.60 -8.32 4.57
N GLU A 94 -18.83 -8.65 4.98
CA GLU A 94 -19.12 -9.60 6.06
C GLU A 94 -18.52 -10.98 5.81
N ASN A 95 -18.42 -11.42 4.56
CA ASN A 95 -17.89 -12.73 4.16
C ASN A 95 -16.38 -12.69 3.82
N THR A 96 -15.75 -11.50 3.80
CA THR A 96 -14.34 -11.35 3.37
C THR A 96 -13.41 -12.33 4.09
N ILE A 97 -13.48 -12.38 5.41
CA ILE A 97 -12.60 -13.22 6.24
C ILE A 97 -12.95 -14.70 6.10
N GLN A 98 -14.22 -15.04 5.97
CA GLN A 98 -14.67 -16.44 5.79
C GLN A 98 -14.16 -17.02 4.47
N GLU A 99 -14.17 -16.25 3.40
CA GLU A 99 -13.65 -16.68 2.09
C GLU A 99 -12.12 -16.81 2.12
N LEU A 100 -11.41 -15.94 2.85
CA LEU A 100 -9.98 -16.10 3.09
C LEU A 100 -9.65 -17.33 3.93
N GLU A 101 -10.48 -17.68 4.94
CA GLU A 101 -10.36 -18.90 5.73
C GLU A 101 -10.54 -20.15 4.85
N THR A 102 -11.54 -20.14 3.99
CA THR A 102 -11.78 -21.23 3.02
C THR A 102 -10.56 -21.42 2.10
N ALA A 103 -9.99 -20.32 1.61
CA ALA A 103 -8.78 -20.37 0.81
C ALA A 103 -7.57 -20.88 1.61
N GLN A 104 -7.38 -20.45 2.86
CA GLN A 104 -6.33 -20.92 3.75
C GLN A 104 -6.39 -22.43 3.97
N LEU A 105 -7.59 -22.98 4.25
CA LEU A 105 -7.81 -24.40 4.40
C LEU A 105 -7.47 -25.18 3.12
N LEU A 106 -7.91 -24.69 1.96
CA LEU A 106 -7.61 -25.30 0.66
C LEU A 106 -6.10 -25.31 0.38
N LEU A 107 -5.40 -24.21 0.69
CA LEU A 107 -3.97 -24.07 0.47
C LEU A 107 -3.11 -24.74 1.56
N LYS A 108 -3.71 -25.23 2.65
CA LYS A 108 -3.01 -25.84 3.80
C LYS A 108 -1.86 -24.95 4.30
N ASP A 109 -2.12 -23.66 4.45
CA ASP A 109 -1.11 -22.62 4.81
C ASP A 109 0.09 -22.49 3.87
N LYS A 110 0.09 -23.12 2.72
CA LYS A 110 1.20 -23.05 1.74
C LYS A 110 1.10 -21.79 0.87
N PHE A 111 1.01 -20.63 1.51
CA PHE A 111 1.01 -19.31 0.87
C PHE A 111 1.82 -18.30 1.69
N SER A 112 2.37 -17.30 1.03
CA SER A 112 2.96 -16.12 1.69
C SER A 112 1.96 -14.97 1.78
N ILE A 113 1.19 -14.76 0.71
CA ILE A 113 0.13 -13.74 0.64
C ILE A 113 -1.13 -14.34 0.04
N ILE A 114 -2.28 -14.04 0.65
CA ILE A 114 -3.59 -14.11 -0.01
C ILE A 114 -4.25 -12.74 0.04
N ALA A 115 -4.92 -12.36 -1.04
CA ALA A 115 -5.58 -11.08 -1.12
C ALA A 115 -7.03 -11.24 -1.56
N PRO A 116 -7.95 -10.43 -1.01
CA PRO A 116 -9.32 -10.38 -1.49
C PRO A 116 -9.38 -9.69 -2.86
N ASN A 117 -10.43 -9.99 -3.58
CA ASN A 117 -10.82 -9.25 -4.76
C ASN A 117 -11.44 -7.90 -4.36
N PHE A 118 -11.44 -6.90 -5.23
CA PHE A 118 -11.91 -5.59 -4.86
C PHE A 118 -12.92 -4.99 -5.84
N TYR A 119 -13.83 -4.23 -5.27
CA TYR A 119 -14.84 -3.47 -5.95
C TYR A 119 -14.58 -1.97 -5.74
N ASN A 120 -14.81 -1.18 -6.79
CA ASN A 120 -14.84 0.28 -6.64
C ASN A 120 -16.16 0.73 -6.00
N ASN A 121 -16.28 2.01 -5.63
CA ASN A 121 -17.47 2.60 -5.00
C ASN A 121 -18.78 2.43 -5.79
N TYR A 122 -18.73 1.98 -7.04
CA TYR A 122 -19.89 1.79 -7.93
C TYR A 122 -20.28 0.32 -8.08
N GLY A 123 -19.69 -0.60 -7.29
CA GLY A 123 -19.95 -2.03 -7.41
C GLY A 123 -19.41 -2.65 -8.70
N ASN A 124 -18.67 -1.88 -9.50
CA ASN A 124 -18.08 -2.37 -10.72
C ASN A 124 -16.75 -3.07 -10.45
N PHE A 125 -16.64 -4.27 -10.93
CA PHE A 125 -15.37 -4.98 -11.05
C PHE A 125 -14.37 -4.07 -11.76
N SER A 126 -13.21 -3.85 -11.19
CA SER A 126 -12.16 -3.12 -11.90
C SER A 126 -11.78 -3.92 -13.15
N LYS A 127 -12.24 -3.51 -14.32
CA LYS A 127 -11.97 -4.15 -15.62
C LYS A 127 -10.48 -4.34 -15.95
N LYS A 128 -9.57 -3.79 -15.13
CA LYS A 128 -8.13 -3.92 -15.31
C LYS A 128 -7.52 -5.24 -14.81
N ASN A 129 -8.27 -6.01 -14.04
CA ASN A 129 -7.83 -7.33 -13.60
C ASN A 129 -8.76 -8.37 -14.24
N TYR A 130 -8.50 -8.74 -15.50
CA TYR A 130 -9.08 -9.92 -16.14
C TYR A 130 -8.54 -11.14 -15.41
N ILE A 131 -9.26 -11.59 -14.39
CA ILE A 131 -9.00 -12.82 -13.69
C ILE A 131 -10.14 -13.74 -14.06
N ASP A 132 -9.82 -14.93 -14.50
CA ASP A 132 -10.79 -15.99 -14.74
C ASP A 132 -11.56 -16.27 -13.44
N ILE A 133 -12.79 -15.74 -13.37
CA ILE A 133 -13.68 -15.83 -12.19
C ILE A 133 -14.13 -17.28 -11.94
N SER A 134 -13.89 -18.20 -12.87
CA SER A 134 -14.22 -19.62 -12.72
C SER A 134 -13.42 -20.32 -11.61
N ARG A 135 -12.28 -19.75 -11.20
CA ARG A 135 -11.44 -20.28 -10.13
C ARG A 135 -11.54 -19.42 -8.88
N LYS A 136 -11.96 -20.02 -7.76
CA LYS A 136 -12.10 -19.33 -6.47
C LYS A 136 -10.79 -18.81 -5.88
N VAL A 137 -9.68 -19.53 -6.11
CA VAL A 137 -8.33 -19.20 -5.61
C VAL A 137 -7.35 -19.26 -6.78
N LEU A 138 -6.73 -18.13 -7.08
CA LEU A 138 -5.86 -17.95 -8.24
C LEU A 138 -4.44 -17.61 -7.81
N GLU A 139 -3.44 -18.40 -8.24
CA GLU A 139 -2.05 -18.00 -8.08
C GLU A 139 -1.75 -16.81 -8.99
N VAL A 140 -1.16 -15.75 -8.43
CA VAL A 140 -0.86 -14.50 -9.14
C VAL A 140 0.57 -14.06 -8.89
N ASP A 141 1.10 -13.16 -9.73
CA ASP A 141 2.44 -12.63 -9.54
C ASP A 141 2.50 -11.50 -8.51
N PHE A 142 1.42 -10.75 -8.37
CA PHE A 142 1.30 -9.65 -7.41
C PHE A 142 -0.15 -9.37 -7.03
N VAL A 143 -0.32 -8.70 -5.91
CA VAL A 143 -1.62 -8.21 -5.41
C VAL A 143 -1.53 -6.70 -5.14
N LYS A 144 -2.67 -6.07 -4.91
CA LYS A 144 -2.73 -4.65 -4.56
C LYS A 144 -2.42 -4.44 -3.08
N GLY A 145 -1.60 -3.44 -2.78
CA GLY A 145 -1.14 -3.15 -1.43
C GLY A 145 -2.22 -2.70 -0.44
N PHE A 146 -3.38 -2.24 -0.91
CA PHE A 146 -4.43 -1.72 -0.03
C PHE A 146 -5.16 -2.79 0.80
N ALA A 147 -5.07 -4.08 0.43
CA ALA A 147 -5.63 -5.21 1.17
C ALA A 147 -4.88 -6.50 0.86
N MET A 148 -4.15 -7.03 1.83
CA MET A 148 -3.44 -8.30 1.71
C MET A 148 -3.22 -8.95 3.07
N LEU A 149 -3.51 -10.24 3.15
CA LEU A 149 -3.22 -11.08 4.30
C LEU A 149 -1.85 -11.73 4.12
N LEU A 150 -0.93 -11.40 5.01
CA LEU A 150 0.41 -11.96 5.06
C LEU A 150 0.45 -13.14 6.03
N ASN A 151 0.94 -14.30 5.57
CA ASN A 151 1.31 -15.40 6.46
C ASN A 151 2.75 -15.19 6.93
N LEU A 152 2.91 -14.62 8.11
CA LEU A 152 4.22 -14.22 8.64
C LEU A 152 5.18 -15.41 8.85
N LYS A 153 4.68 -16.63 9.01
CA LYS A 153 5.51 -17.83 9.10
C LYS A 153 6.21 -18.17 7.77
N ASN A 154 5.60 -17.77 6.64
CA ASN A 154 6.10 -18.10 5.31
C ASN A 154 6.84 -16.92 4.63
N ILE A 155 7.10 -15.85 5.37
CA ILE A 155 7.84 -14.68 4.86
C ILE A 155 9.06 -14.46 5.74
N ASN A 156 10.23 -14.80 5.22
CA ASN A 156 11.49 -14.69 5.95
C ASN A 156 12.33 -13.52 5.42
N PHE A 157 11.87 -12.29 5.72
CA PHE A 157 12.62 -11.07 5.43
C PHE A 157 12.90 -10.30 6.72
N ARG A 158 14.06 -9.64 6.79
CA ARG A 158 14.37 -8.74 7.91
C ARG A 158 13.35 -7.60 8.03
N SER A 159 12.95 -7.04 6.89
CA SER A 159 11.86 -6.07 6.76
C SER A 159 10.92 -6.54 5.67
N ILE A 160 9.63 -6.61 5.97
CA ILE A 160 8.60 -7.08 5.02
C ILE A 160 8.58 -6.16 3.80
N PHE A 161 8.45 -4.86 3.99
CA PHE A 161 8.55 -3.86 2.93
C PHE A 161 9.96 -3.28 2.87
N ASP A 162 10.43 -2.94 1.67
CA ASP A 162 11.72 -2.28 1.46
C ASP A 162 11.70 -0.86 2.04
N GLU A 163 12.56 -0.61 3.03
CA GLU A 163 12.63 0.64 3.77
C GLU A 163 13.07 1.85 2.93
N LYS A 164 13.67 1.62 1.77
CA LYS A 164 14.04 2.69 0.85
C LYS A 164 12.85 3.23 0.06
N ILE A 165 11.78 2.45 -0.08
CA ILE A 165 10.58 2.84 -0.80
C ILE A 165 9.61 3.54 0.17
N PHE A 166 9.47 4.85 0.02
CA PHE A 166 8.54 5.62 0.83
C PHE A 166 7.08 5.39 0.40
N LEU A 167 6.84 5.41 -0.93
CA LEU A 167 5.49 5.28 -1.49
C LEU A 167 5.56 4.75 -2.93
N PHE A 168 4.61 3.89 -3.30
CA PHE A 168 4.43 3.18 -4.57
C PHE A 168 5.46 2.10 -4.87
N LEU A 169 4.96 1.00 -5.39
CA LEU A 169 5.68 -0.22 -5.76
C LEU A 169 6.26 -1.02 -4.57
N GLU A 170 6.00 -0.63 -3.34
CA GLU A 170 6.39 -1.38 -2.15
C GLU A 170 5.74 -2.77 -2.10
N GLU A 171 4.47 -2.88 -2.46
CA GLU A 171 3.76 -4.16 -2.54
C GLU A 171 4.24 -5.01 -3.72
N ILE A 172 4.54 -4.37 -4.85
CA ILE A 172 5.08 -5.05 -6.04
C ILE A 172 6.50 -5.56 -5.75
N ASP A 173 7.32 -4.78 -5.05
CA ASP A 173 8.65 -5.20 -4.57
C ASP A 173 8.54 -6.40 -3.64
N LEU A 174 7.63 -6.36 -2.66
CA LEU A 174 7.39 -7.47 -1.74
C LEU A 174 6.97 -8.74 -2.50
N CYS A 175 5.99 -8.64 -3.39
CA CYS A 175 5.52 -9.77 -4.19
C CYS A 175 6.66 -10.37 -5.04
N LYS A 176 7.48 -9.53 -5.66
CA LYS A 176 8.62 -9.98 -6.45
C LYS A 176 9.67 -10.69 -5.60
N ARG A 177 9.97 -10.18 -4.39
CA ARG A 177 10.91 -10.85 -3.46
C ARG A 177 10.38 -12.21 -2.99
N ILE A 178 9.08 -12.28 -2.67
CA ILE A 178 8.41 -13.54 -2.30
C ILE A 178 8.51 -14.56 -3.43
N LYS A 179 8.17 -14.19 -4.66
CA LYS A 179 8.26 -15.09 -5.84
C LYS A 179 9.69 -15.54 -6.11
N ASN A 180 10.67 -14.68 -5.92
CA ASN A 180 12.09 -15.05 -6.07
C ASN A 180 12.57 -16.08 -5.02
N GLN A 181 11.86 -16.23 -3.89
CA GLN A 181 12.08 -17.27 -2.87
C GLN A 181 11.11 -18.45 -3.01
N ASN A 182 10.47 -18.63 -4.19
CA ASN A 182 9.45 -19.64 -4.46
C ASN A 182 8.20 -19.55 -3.55
N GLY A 183 7.99 -18.40 -2.89
CA GLY A 183 6.79 -18.13 -2.12
C GLY A 183 5.58 -17.99 -3.02
N LYS A 184 4.41 -18.32 -2.50
CA LYS A 184 3.14 -18.35 -3.24
C LYS A 184 2.25 -17.17 -2.86
N ILE A 185 1.63 -16.58 -3.88
CA ILE A 185 0.72 -15.43 -3.75
C ILE A 185 -0.58 -15.79 -4.47
N TYR A 186 -1.71 -15.60 -3.78
CA TYR A 186 -3.01 -15.93 -4.34
C TYR A 186 -3.99 -14.77 -4.22
N LEU A 187 -4.89 -14.69 -5.20
CA LEU A 187 -6.09 -13.86 -5.14
C LEU A 187 -7.30 -14.77 -4.87
N VAL A 188 -8.17 -14.35 -3.95
CA VAL A 188 -9.40 -15.05 -3.60
C VAL A 188 -10.57 -14.29 -4.21
N SER A 189 -11.17 -14.86 -5.27
CA SER A 189 -12.18 -14.17 -6.11
C SER A 189 -13.46 -13.85 -5.33
N ASP A 190 -13.89 -14.75 -4.45
CA ASP A 190 -15.14 -14.62 -3.69
C ASP A 190 -14.98 -13.74 -2.44
N SER A 191 -13.75 -13.54 -1.96
CA SER A 191 -13.45 -12.60 -0.89
C SER A 191 -13.50 -11.17 -1.41
N LYS A 192 -14.39 -10.34 -0.87
CA LYS A 192 -14.70 -9.01 -1.41
C LYS A 192 -14.20 -7.92 -0.47
N ILE A 193 -13.71 -6.84 -1.06
CA ILE A 193 -13.34 -5.63 -0.34
C ILE A 193 -13.77 -4.40 -1.15
N TYR A 194 -14.15 -3.35 -0.43
CA TYR A 194 -14.51 -2.07 -1.04
C TYR A 194 -13.39 -1.06 -0.78
N HIS A 195 -12.99 -0.33 -1.83
CA HIS A 195 -11.93 0.66 -1.73
C HIS A 195 -12.38 1.99 -2.32
N SER A 196 -12.33 3.04 -1.49
CA SER A 196 -12.85 4.38 -1.84
C SER A 196 -11.89 5.21 -2.68
N GLU A 197 -10.89 4.65 -3.29
CA GLU A 197 -9.81 5.26 -4.07
C GLU A 197 -9.59 6.78 -3.83
N LYS A 198 -8.39 7.20 -3.42
CA LYS A 198 -7.95 8.60 -3.23
C LYS A 198 -8.42 9.33 -1.97
N LYS A 199 -9.11 8.67 -1.03
CA LYS A 199 -9.56 9.31 0.22
C LYS A 199 -8.67 9.01 1.43
N GLY A 200 -7.75 8.07 1.30
CA GLY A 200 -6.94 7.55 2.41
C GLY A 200 -5.88 8.51 2.97
N SER A 201 -5.44 9.53 2.23
CA SER A 201 -4.32 10.40 2.65
C SER A 201 -4.53 11.89 2.39
N GLY A 202 -5.78 12.34 2.35
CA GLY A 202 -6.09 13.73 2.01
C GLY A 202 -5.85 14.07 0.52
N SER A 203 -6.26 15.29 0.10
CA SER A 203 -6.29 15.72 -1.31
C SER A 203 -5.57 17.05 -1.54
N SER A 204 -4.65 17.49 -0.66
CA SER A 204 -3.93 18.74 -0.87
C SER A 204 -2.97 18.63 -2.08
N PHE A 205 -2.65 19.78 -2.66
CA PHE A 205 -1.76 19.80 -3.83
C PHE A 205 -0.34 19.36 -3.47
N GLU A 206 0.12 19.63 -2.25
CA GLU A 206 1.40 19.17 -1.72
C GLU A 206 1.44 17.64 -1.66
N VAL A 207 0.37 16.99 -1.21
CA VAL A 207 0.23 15.52 -1.23
C VAL A 207 0.29 15.00 -2.67
N GLU A 208 -0.37 15.68 -3.63
CA GLU A 208 -0.32 15.30 -5.04
C GLU A 208 1.10 15.44 -5.62
N LEU A 209 1.83 16.52 -5.31
CA LEU A 209 3.23 16.71 -5.71
C LEU A 209 4.15 15.65 -5.12
N CYS A 210 4.01 15.37 -3.81
CA CYS A 210 4.76 14.33 -3.11
C CYS A 210 4.53 12.95 -3.76
N ARG A 211 3.28 12.59 -4.06
CA ARG A 211 2.93 11.32 -4.74
C ARG A 211 3.56 11.24 -6.13
N ASN A 212 3.53 12.31 -6.91
CA ASN A 212 4.14 12.33 -8.25
C ASN A 212 5.66 12.19 -8.21
N TRP A 213 6.31 12.79 -7.21
CA TRP A 213 7.75 12.66 -6.99
C TRP A 213 8.13 11.22 -6.64
N HIS A 214 7.45 10.61 -5.65
CA HIS A 214 7.74 9.26 -5.19
C HIS A 214 7.42 8.21 -6.26
N TRP A 215 6.37 8.41 -7.06
CA TRP A 215 6.08 7.51 -8.19
C TRP A 215 7.29 7.38 -9.13
N MET A 216 7.91 8.49 -9.49
CA MET A 216 9.06 8.49 -10.41
C MET A 216 10.33 7.96 -9.74
N TRP A 217 10.52 8.28 -8.45
CA TRP A 217 11.64 7.78 -7.68
C TRP A 217 11.56 6.25 -7.56
N SER A 218 10.45 5.73 -7.11
CA SER A 218 10.20 4.30 -6.90
C SER A 218 10.22 3.51 -8.21
N LEU A 219 9.74 4.10 -9.31
CA LEU A 219 9.75 3.46 -10.64
C LEU A 219 11.18 3.13 -11.09
N TYR A 220 12.11 4.07 -10.97
CA TYR A 220 13.50 3.81 -11.36
C TYR A 220 14.16 2.83 -10.37
N TYR A 221 14.03 3.07 -9.07
CA TYR A 221 14.60 2.22 -8.04
C TYR A 221 14.15 0.75 -8.16
N TYR A 222 12.86 0.52 -8.32
CA TYR A 222 12.29 -0.81 -8.51
C TYR A 222 12.88 -1.51 -9.76
N ASN A 223 12.91 -0.83 -10.90
CA ASN A 223 13.45 -1.41 -12.11
C ASN A 223 14.95 -1.67 -12.02
N LEU A 224 15.71 -0.79 -11.37
CA LEU A 224 17.14 -1.01 -11.11
C LEU A 224 17.35 -2.28 -10.26
N LYS A 225 16.55 -2.44 -9.21
CA LYS A 225 16.62 -3.57 -8.26
C LYS A 225 16.25 -4.90 -8.90
N HIS A 226 15.19 -4.95 -9.71
CA HIS A 226 14.59 -6.20 -10.19
C HIS A 226 14.80 -6.51 -11.66
N SER A 227 15.13 -5.52 -12.49
CA SER A 227 15.24 -5.69 -13.94
C SER A 227 16.62 -5.32 -14.49
N GLY A 228 17.52 -4.83 -13.64
CA GLY A 228 18.88 -4.46 -13.99
C GLY A 228 19.01 -3.06 -14.61
N LYS A 229 20.26 -2.63 -14.75
CA LYS A 229 20.64 -1.25 -15.16
C LYS A 229 20.05 -0.87 -16.52
N PHE A 230 20.20 -1.74 -17.52
CA PHE A 230 19.77 -1.41 -18.90
C PHE A 230 18.27 -1.06 -18.96
N LYS A 231 17.41 -1.91 -18.40
CA LYS A 231 15.96 -1.66 -18.40
C LYS A 231 15.58 -0.43 -17.55
N ALA A 232 16.26 -0.25 -16.40
CA ALA A 232 16.04 0.94 -15.56
C ALA A 232 16.37 2.23 -16.29
N TYR A 233 17.52 2.29 -16.98
CA TYR A 233 17.92 3.47 -17.75
C TYR A 233 17.03 3.71 -18.97
N THR A 234 16.60 2.67 -19.69
CA THR A 234 15.66 2.83 -20.82
C THR A 234 14.34 3.47 -20.38
N ILE A 235 13.79 2.98 -19.24
CA ILE A 235 12.57 3.55 -18.68
C ILE A 235 12.82 5.00 -18.23
N ALA A 236 13.94 5.25 -17.53
CA ALA A 236 14.30 6.57 -17.05
C ALA A 236 14.47 7.58 -18.19
N PHE A 237 15.16 7.21 -19.25
CA PHE A 237 15.36 8.04 -20.44
C PHE A 237 14.01 8.49 -21.03
N ASN A 238 13.11 7.56 -21.31
CA ASN A 238 11.79 7.88 -21.83
C ASN A 238 10.99 8.82 -20.90
N LYS A 239 11.02 8.55 -19.57
CA LYS A 239 10.31 9.40 -18.59
C LYS A 239 10.95 10.77 -18.43
N PHE A 240 12.26 10.86 -18.52
CA PHE A 240 13.02 12.10 -18.45
C PHE A 240 12.62 13.05 -19.59
N PHE A 241 12.71 12.59 -20.83
CA PHE A 241 12.35 13.41 -22.00
C PHE A 241 10.88 13.80 -22.04
N LEU A 242 9.98 12.84 -21.71
CA LEU A 242 8.55 13.15 -21.60
C LEU A 242 8.26 14.19 -20.51
N SER A 243 9.00 14.18 -19.41
CA SER A 243 8.83 15.17 -18.35
C SER A 243 9.30 16.56 -18.80
N ILE A 244 10.44 16.66 -19.51
CA ILE A 244 10.91 17.91 -20.08
C ILE A 244 9.91 18.49 -21.08
N ILE A 245 9.44 17.70 -22.04
CA ILE A 245 8.44 18.13 -23.01
C ILE A 245 7.19 18.68 -22.31
N LYS A 246 6.69 17.97 -21.27
CA LYS A 246 5.53 18.41 -20.50
C LYS A 246 5.80 19.68 -19.70
N ILE A 247 7.01 19.87 -19.17
CA ILE A 247 7.42 21.09 -18.49
C ILE A 247 7.37 22.28 -19.48
N LEU A 248 8.02 22.14 -20.63
CA LEU A 248 8.05 23.18 -21.66
C LEU A 248 6.63 23.52 -22.16
N PHE A 249 5.82 22.51 -22.45
CA PHE A 249 4.43 22.73 -22.82
C PHE A 249 3.62 23.46 -21.73
N SER A 250 3.85 23.08 -20.46
CA SER A 250 3.16 23.74 -19.33
C SER A 250 3.54 25.20 -19.17
N LEU A 251 4.77 25.60 -19.55
CA LEU A 251 5.22 26.99 -19.59
C LEU A 251 4.51 27.76 -20.71
N ILE A 252 4.44 27.17 -21.92
CA ILE A 252 3.77 27.80 -23.09
C ILE A 252 2.27 28.07 -22.79
N VAL A 253 1.59 27.12 -22.12
CA VAL A 253 0.16 27.29 -21.78
C VAL A 253 -0.06 27.94 -20.42
N PHE A 254 0.96 28.52 -19.80
CA PHE A 254 0.93 29.18 -18.49
C PHE A 254 0.25 28.37 -17.37
N ASN A 255 0.35 27.05 -17.39
CA ASN A 255 -0.28 26.17 -16.41
C ASN A 255 0.69 25.82 -15.26
N LYS A 256 0.71 26.67 -14.22
CA LYS A 256 1.58 26.50 -13.02
C LYS A 256 1.41 25.12 -12.36
N LYS A 257 0.17 24.62 -12.25
CA LYS A 257 -0.10 23.31 -11.62
C LYS A 257 0.58 22.17 -12.38
N LYS A 258 0.38 22.09 -13.70
CA LYS A 258 1.02 21.07 -14.55
C LYS A 258 2.54 21.21 -14.58
N TYR A 259 3.06 22.44 -14.61
CA TYR A 259 4.49 22.72 -14.51
C TYR A 259 5.10 22.13 -13.24
N LEU A 260 4.53 22.45 -12.06
CA LEU A 260 5.02 21.95 -10.78
C LEU A 260 4.95 20.43 -10.72
N MET A 261 3.84 19.81 -11.12
CA MET A 261 3.71 18.35 -11.14
C MET A 261 4.81 17.67 -11.96
N ASN A 262 5.07 18.16 -13.18
CA ASN A 262 6.09 17.57 -14.05
C ASN A 262 7.52 17.86 -13.54
N ARG A 263 7.77 19.03 -12.95
CA ARG A 263 9.03 19.34 -12.28
C ARG A 263 9.31 18.39 -11.11
N TYR A 264 8.30 18.11 -10.26
CA TYR A 264 8.44 17.15 -9.16
C TYR A 264 8.66 15.73 -9.66
N ARG A 265 7.97 15.30 -10.72
CA ARG A 265 8.22 14.01 -11.38
C ARG A 265 9.65 13.89 -11.89
N LEU A 266 10.14 14.91 -12.59
CA LEU A 266 11.52 14.94 -13.10
C LEU A 266 12.53 14.89 -11.95
N SER A 267 12.33 15.71 -10.91
CA SER A 267 13.17 15.71 -9.71
C SER A 267 13.23 14.32 -9.04
N GLY A 268 12.08 13.66 -8.83
CA GLY A 268 12.04 12.33 -8.24
C GLY A 268 12.86 11.30 -9.04
N LEU A 269 12.73 11.33 -10.37
CA LEU A 269 13.51 10.46 -11.24
C LEU A 269 15.01 10.72 -11.13
N VAL A 270 15.42 11.99 -11.19
CA VAL A 270 16.84 12.38 -11.10
C VAL A 270 17.44 11.99 -9.75
N TYR A 271 16.71 12.21 -8.65
CA TYR A 271 17.18 11.80 -7.32
C TYR A 271 17.39 10.28 -7.22
N SER A 272 16.49 9.50 -7.80
CA SER A 272 16.62 8.04 -7.83
C SER A 272 17.81 7.58 -8.68
N ILE A 273 18.04 8.19 -9.86
CA ILE A 273 19.20 7.90 -10.73
C ILE A 273 20.51 8.22 -9.99
N LEU A 274 20.55 9.31 -9.23
CA LEU A 274 21.71 9.71 -8.43
C LEU A 274 21.85 8.89 -7.12
N ASN A 275 21.04 7.84 -6.94
CA ASN A 275 21.01 7.01 -5.75
C ASN A 275 20.81 7.80 -4.44
N LYS A 276 20.08 8.91 -4.50
CA LYS A 276 19.71 9.72 -3.33
C LYS A 276 18.42 9.16 -2.68
N PRO A 277 18.27 9.28 -1.35
CA PRO A 277 17.11 8.72 -0.65
C PRO A 277 15.79 9.38 -1.06
N SER A 278 14.68 8.68 -0.82
CA SER A 278 13.32 9.17 -1.03
C SER A 278 12.89 10.08 0.12
N TRP A 279 13.27 11.36 0.05
CA TRP A 279 13.23 12.30 1.17
C TRP A 279 12.02 13.23 1.22
N ILE A 280 11.34 13.50 0.08
CA ILE A 280 10.23 14.46 0.04
C ILE A 280 9.06 14.00 0.93
N ARG A 281 8.52 14.97 1.69
CA ARG A 281 7.30 14.83 2.48
C ARG A 281 6.35 15.97 2.15
N PRO A 282 5.01 15.80 2.22
CA PRO A 282 4.06 16.87 1.89
C PRO A 282 4.29 18.15 2.69
N GLU A 283 4.61 18.00 3.98
CA GLU A 283 4.89 19.12 4.90
C GLU A 283 6.14 19.93 4.56
N ASN A 284 7.04 19.38 3.76
CA ASN A 284 8.28 20.04 3.33
C ASN A 284 8.13 20.75 1.97
N ILE A 285 6.97 20.66 1.33
CA ILE A 285 6.71 21.28 0.03
C ILE A 285 6.22 22.71 0.23
N LYS A 286 6.97 23.66 -0.29
CA LYS A 286 6.58 25.09 -0.38
C LYS A 286 6.21 25.41 -1.83
N ILE A 287 4.99 25.92 -2.07
CA ILE A 287 4.42 26.23 -3.41
C ILE A 287 4.50 27.72 -3.67
#